data_c5fb6db88618c5f7ddb5301e2e6a100c
#
_entry.id   c5fb6db88618c5f7ddb5301e2e6a100c
#
_cell.length_a   1.000
_cell.length_b   1.000
_cell.length_c   1.000
_cell.angle_alpha   90.00
_cell.angle_beta   90.00
_cell.angle_gamma   90.00
#
_symmetry.space_group_name_H-M   'P 1'
#
loop_
_entity.id
_entity.type
_entity.pdbx_description
1 polymer ?
#
loop_
_entity_poly.entity_id
_entity_poly.type
_entity_poly.pdbx_seq_one_letter_code
_entity_poly.pdbx_strand_id
1 'polypeptide(L)'
;MSTDKYLKNIHSPADIKDLSYAQLNELAAEIRTVLIDTVSKNGGHLASNLGVVELTLAMHKEFDSPRDKFVWDVGHQAYTHKLLTGRYERFHTLRQEGGLSGFCRPEESEHDMFYSGHSSTAASSALGLSTANTMRGSKNTVVAVVGDGSMTGGMFYEALNNAGRTHDRLIIVLNDNEMSISENVGSMARYLAVVRAKPEYYRMKAHTEKLLKHIPLIGNELSDAAFDIKSALKRIIYSDSWFEDLGLHYIGPIDGHNIQQLCEAFEMAKKYDKPVLLHVNTLKGKGYDFAERSPEQFHGISKFDINTGEPLSTGTSFSSHFGDIMCRFASCDDRVCAITAAMSIGTGLERFSNEYKYRFFDIGIAEEHAVAFALGLAKSGFIPVFAVYSTFLQRCFDQLLHDAALQKQKMVIAVDRAGFVGEDGETHQGVFDVSMFRSVPDITVYSPSSYEGLKHAMQQALYSESKLVAVRYPRGAQRAIPESIKPTFEDFDVFGDEKAEKAIVTYGRTFSACAFAYEKLLNAGESVKLIKLNRIIPVCEGAVEAAKTCKDVYFFEEGIRRGGAGEGFLFDLSKAGFGGKYHLRAIENGFVKQASVESLLHEYGFDEGGVLSFIASAED
;
A
#
# COMPACT_ATOMS: atom_id res chain seq x y z
N MET A 1 23.50 20.03 -18.13
CA MET A 1 23.33 21.33 -17.46
C MET A 1 21.86 21.42 -17.10
N SER A 2 21.51 21.60 -15.84
CA SER A 2 20.11 21.71 -15.41
C SER A 2 19.48 22.93 -16.09
N THR A 3 18.41 22.67 -16.83
CA THR A 3 17.63 23.71 -17.52
C THR A 3 16.51 24.23 -16.65
N ASP A 4 16.62 24.13 -15.32
CA ASP A 4 15.58 24.50 -14.36
C ASP A 4 15.42 26.03 -14.33
N LYS A 5 14.61 26.54 -15.26
CA LYS A 5 14.36 27.96 -15.44
C LYS A 5 13.37 28.49 -14.38
N TYR A 6 12.34 27.68 -14.06
CA TYR A 6 11.26 28.05 -13.16
C TYR A 6 11.35 27.34 -11.81
N LEU A 7 11.53 26.02 -11.80
CA LEU A 7 11.35 25.19 -10.61
C LEU A 7 12.25 25.58 -9.43
N LYS A 8 13.49 25.98 -9.71
CA LYS A 8 14.45 26.45 -8.69
C LYS A 8 14.01 27.73 -7.95
N ASN A 9 13.06 28.49 -8.52
CA ASN A 9 12.54 29.74 -7.95
C ASN A 9 11.18 29.54 -7.26
N ILE A 10 10.67 28.31 -7.21
CA ILE A 10 9.40 27.98 -6.56
C ILE A 10 9.69 27.50 -5.14
N HIS A 11 9.34 28.33 -4.17
CA HIS A 11 9.48 28.08 -2.74
C HIS A 11 8.14 27.82 -2.05
N SER A 12 7.04 28.23 -2.71
CA SER A 12 5.68 28.07 -2.23
C SER A 12 4.69 27.99 -3.39
N PRO A 13 3.47 27.48 -3.17
CA PRO A 13 2.42 27.50 -4.18
C PRO A 13 2.05 28.91 -4.69
N ALA A 14 2.34 29.96 -3.92
CA ALA A 14 2.08 31.32 -4.35
C ALA A 14 2.90 31.73 -5.58
N ASP A 15 4.10 31.16 -5.74
CA ASP A 15 5.04 31.52 -6.81
C ASP A 15 4.57 31.09 -8.21
N ILE A 16 3.58 30.19 -8.30
CA ILE A 16 3.02 29.75 -9.59
C ILE A 16 1.71 30.46 -9.97
N LYS A 17 1.12 31.27 -9.06
CA LYS A 17 -0.20 31.89 -9.27
C LYS A 17 -0.25 32.80 -10.50
N ASP A 18 0.81 33.58 -10.73
CA ASP A 18 0.90 34.54 -11.81
C ASP A 18 1.50 33.97 -13.10
N LEU A 19 1.97 32.72 -13.11
CA LEU A 19 2.50 32.08 -14.30
C LEU A 19 1.40 31.90 -15.36
N SER A 20 1.71 32.24 -16.61
CA SER A 20 0.86 31.94 -17.75
C SER A 20 0.79 30.43 -18.00
N TYR A 21 -0.22 29.95 -18.72
CA TYR A 21 -0.33 28.53 -19.09
C TYR A 21 0.87 28.03 -19.92
N ALA A 22 1.48 28.89 -20.75
CA ALA A 22 2.70 28.54 -21.48
C ALA A 22 3.88 28.28 -20.51
N GLN A 23 4.06 29.15 -19.51
CA GLN A 23 5.10 28.98 -18.49
C GLN A 23 4.84 27.75 -17.59
N LEU A 24 3.57 27.48 -17.25
CA LEU A 24 3.20 26.28 -16.49
C LEU A 24 3.49 24.99 -17.28
N ASN A 25 3.32 24.98 -18.61
CA ASN A 25 3.68 23.85 -19.45
C ASN A 25 5.22 23.65 -19.52
N GLU A 26 6.00 24.75 -19.56
CA GLU A 26 7.46 24.66 -19.44
C GLU A 26 7.87 24.10 -18.08
N LEU A 27 7.25 24.57 -16.99
CA LEU A 27 7.47 24.08 -15.64
C LEU A 27 7.10 22.59 -15.48
N ALA A 28 6.02 22.13 -16.14
CA ALA A 28 5.64 20.72 -16.14
C ALA A 28 6.74 19.83 -16.76
N ALA A 29 7.40 20.32 -17.81
CA ALA A 29 8.52 19.59 -18.42
C ALA A 29 9.76 19.55 -17.50
N GLU A 30 10.08 20.65 -16.81
CA GLU A 30 11.15 20.70 -15.80
C GLU A 30 10.87 19.70 -14.65
N ILE A 31 9.65 19.70 -14.11
CA ILE A 31 9.22 18.78 -13.05
C ILE A 31 9.41 17.33 -13.49
N ARG A 32 8.99 16.95 -14.70
CA ARG A 32 9.18 15.58 -15.21
C ARG A 32 10.64 15.17 -15.26
N THR A 33 11.52 16.08 -15.70
CA THR A 33 12.96 15.82 -15.74
C THR A 33 13.51 15.53 -14.33
N VAL A 34 13.11 16.33 -13.34
CA VAL A 34 13.52 16.12 -11.93
C VAL A 34 12.96 14.83 -11.36
N LEU A 35 11.70 14.49 -11.67
CA LEU A 35 11.09 13.24 -11.23
C LEU A 35 11.83 12.01 -11.78
N ILE A 36 12.11 11.99 -13.09
CA ILE A 36 12.80 10.88 -13.74
C ILE A 36 14.23 10.74 -13.18
N ASP A 37 14.98 11.85 -13.08
CA ASP A 37 16.34 11.83 -12.55
C ASP A 37 16.39 11.36 -11.09
N THR A 38 15.50 11.86 -10.23
CA THR A 38 15.49 11.48 -8.81
C THR A 38 15.08 10.02 -8.61
N VAL A 39 13.98 9.60 -9.26
CA VAL A 39 13.46 8.23 -9.08
C VAL A 39 14.38 7.19 -9.70
N SER A 40 15.09 7.50 -10.79
CA SER A 40 16.08 6.58 -11.34
C SER A 40 17.20 6.23 -10.35
N LYS A 41 17.59 7.18 -9.49
CA LYS A 41 18.66 7.05 -8.50
C LYS A 41 18.20 6.46 -7.17
N ASN A 42 16.95 6.76 -6.76
CA ASN A 42 16.44 6.43 -5.43
C ASN A 42 15.42 5.29 -5.44
N GLY A 43 14.83 5.00 -6.61
CA GLY A 43 13.60 4.23 -6.71
C GLY A 43 12.37 5.05 -6.32
N GLY A 44 11.17 4.54 -6.55
CA GLY A 44 9.92 5.20 -6.16
C GLY A 44 8.78 5.02 -7.17
N HIS A 45 7.74 5.84 -7.01
CA HIS A 45 6.50 5.73 -7.79
C HIS A 45 6.54 6.66 -9.02
N LEU A 46 7.26 6.26 -10.09
CA LEU A 46 7.51 7.16 -11.21
C LEU A 46 6.25 7.39 -12.06
N ALA A 47 5.64 6.31 -12.57
CA ALA A 47 4.56 6.41 -13.55
C ALA A 47 3.35 7.20 -13.03
N SER A 48 2.96 6.98 -11.77
CA SER A 48 1.84 7.67 -11.14
C SER A 48 2.09 9.18 -11.00
N ASN A 49 3.32 9.58 -10.69
CA ASN A 49 3.71 11.00 -10.56
C ASN A 49 3.77 11.70 -11.91
N LEU A 50 4.31 11.06 -12.93
CA LEU A 50 4.38 11.62 -14.28
C LEU A 50 2.99 11.90 -14.86
N GLY A 51 2.00 11.08 -14.49
CA GLY A 51 0.62 11.23 -14.95
C GLY A 51 -0.14 12.42 -14.36
N VAL A 52 0.28 12.97 -13.22
CA VAL A 52 -0.50 14.00 -12.50
C VAL A 52 0.21 15.36 -12.39
N VAL A 53 1.23 15.63 -13.18
CA VAL A 53 2.01 16.88 -13.12
C VAL A 53 1.12 18.08 -13.41
N GLU A 54 0.40 18.09 -14.53
CA GLU A 54 -0.48 19.18 -14.93
C GLU A 54 -1.68 19.32 -13.96
N LEU A 55 -2.24 18.22 -13.51
CA LEU A 55 -3.31 18.21 -12.50
C LEU A 55 -2.85 18.91 -11.23
N THR A 56 -1.68 18.59 -10.72
CA THR A 56 -1.12 19.16 -9.50
C THR A 56 -0.82 20.67 -9.67
N LEU A 57 -0.28 21.06 -10.83
CA LEU A 57 -0.04 22.47 -11.17
C LEU A 57 -1.36 23.25 -11.20
N ALA A 58 -2.40 22.71 -11.84
CA ALA A 58 -3.71 23.35 -11.91
C ALA A 58 -4.35 23.48 -10.51
N MET A 59 -4.23 22.45 -9.66
CA MET A 59 -4.69 22.52 -8.27
C MET A 59 -4.00 23.65 -7.52
N HIS A 60 -2.68 23.73 -7.56
CA HIS A 60 -1.93 24.78 -6.86
C HIS A 60 -2.13 26.18 -7.47
N LYS A 61 -2.46 26.27 -8.76
CA LYS A 61 -2.83 27.54 -9.39
C LYS A 61 -4.19 28.05 -8.91
N GLU A 62 -5.16 27.15 -8.72
CA GLU A 62 -6.56 27.51 -8.45
C GLU A 62 -6.91 27.60 -6.97
N PHE A 63 -6.21 26.88 -6.09
CA PHE A 63 -6.52 26.79 -4.66
C PHE A 63 -5.38 27.36 -3.80
N ASP A 64 -5.72 27.95 -2.67
CA ASP A 64 -4.78 28.59 -1.75
C ASP A 64 -4.34 27.63 -0.63
N SER A 65 -3.53 26.63 -0.96
CA SER A 65 -2.94 25.74 0.03
C SER A 65 -1.93 26.51 0.91
N PRO A 66 -1.92 26.34 2.27
CA PRO A 66 -2.60 25.32 3.04
C PRO A 66 -3.99 25.71 3.58
N ARG A 67 -4.55 26.87 3.23
CA ARG A 67 -5.92 27.26 3.62
C ARG A 67 -6.95 26.34 3.00
N ASP A 68 -6.92 26.18 1.67
CA ASP A 68 -7.58 25.09 0.99
C ASP A 68 -6.78 23.82 1.22
N LYS A 69 -7.45 22.71 1.49
CA LYS A 69 -6.80 21.47 1.93
C LYS A 69 -6.73 20.46 0.80
N PHE A 70 -5.56 19.86 0.60
CA PHE A 70 -5.39 18.74 -0.33
C PHE A 70 -5.22 17.43 0.43
N VAL A 71 -5.96 16.41 0.03
CA VAL A 71 -5.88 15.05 0.59
C VAL A 71 -5.59 14.08 -0.54
N TRP A 72 -4.43 13.45 -0.49
CA TRP A 72 -3.97 12.52 -1.51
C TRP A 72 -4.27 11.08 -1.09
N ASP A 73 -5.05 10.36 -1.90
CA ASP A 73 -5.29 8.93 -1.67
C ASP A 73 -4.02 8.14 -1.98
N VAL A 74 -3.62 7.23 -1.10
CA VAL A 74 -2.31 6.59 -1.11
C VAL A 74 -1.15 7.60 -0.97
N GLY A 75 -1.16 8.72 -1.70
CA GLY A 75 -0.14 9.76 -1.66
C GLY A 75 1.15 9.44 -2.41
N HIS A 76 1.21 8.32 -3.11
CA HIS A 76 2.35 7.93 -3.94
C HIS A 76 2.53 8.81 -5.19
N GLN A 77 1.51 9.57 -5.58
CA GLN A 77 1.50 10.52 -6.71
C GLN A 77 1.72 11.98 -6.27
N ALA A 78 2.20 12.24 -5.05
CA ALA A 78 2.32 13.59 -4.49
C ALA A 78 3.71 14.25 -4.69
N TYR A 79 4.57 13.72 -5.56
CA TYR A 79 5.93 14.26 -5.72
C TYR A 79 5.94 15.67 -6.30
N THR A 80 5.10 15.96 -7.31
CA THR A 80 4.91 17.32 -7.82
C THR A 80 4.40 18.27 -6.74
N HIS A 81 3.49 17.82 -5.88
CA HIS A 81 3.03 18.58 -4.72
C HIS A 81 4.20 18.93 -3.77
N LYS A 82 5.08 17.97 -3.49
CA LYS A 82 6.29 18.23 -2.68
C LYS A 82 7.20 19.29 -3.33
N LEU A 83 7.43 19.21 -4.64
CA LEU A 83 8.25 20.17 -5.37
C LEU A 83 7.68 21.59 -5.29
N LEU A 84 6.37 21.75 -5.43
CA LEU A 84 5.69 23.04 -5.41
C LEU A 84 5.49 23.63 -4.00
N THR A 85 5.71 22.86 -2.96
CA THR A 85 5.53 23.26 -1.56
C THR A 85 6.86 23.41 -0.81
N GLY A 86 7.89 23.90 -1.50
CA GLY A 86 9.17 24.31 -0.91
C GLY A 86 10.15 23.19 -0.61
N ARG A 87 9.93 21.97 -1.13
CA ARG A 87 10.80 20.82 -0.87
C ARG A 87 11.76 20.50 -2.02
N TYR A 88 11.89 21.36 -3.03
CA TYR A 88 12.73 21.14 -4.20
C TYR A 88 14.20 20.88 -3.84
N GLU A 89 14.80 21.72 -3.00
CA GLU A 89 16.21 21.61 -2.59
C GLU A 89 16.54 20.26 -1.92
N ARG A 90 15.56 19.68 -1.22
CA ARG A 90 15.70 18.39 -0.53
C ARG A 90 15.19 17.23 -1.35
N PHE A 91 14.63 17.46 -2.54
CA PHE A 91 13.94 16.40 -3.29
C PHE A 91 14.85 15.26 -3.71
N HIS A 92 16.15 15.52 -3.89
CA HIS A 92 17.17 14.49 -4.15
C HIS A 92 17.29 13.45 -3.02
N THR A 93 16.77 13.73 -1.81
CA THR A 93 16.77 12.82 -0.66
C THR A 93 15.50 11.96 -0.56
N LEU A 94 14.64 12.00 -1.59
CA LEU A 94 13.38 11.26 -1.61
C LEU A 94 13.60 9.77 -1.30
N ARG A 95 12.81 9.23 -0.33
CA ARG A 95 12.85 7.82 0.12
C ARG A 95 14.18 7.38 0.77
N GLN A 96 15.09 8.30 1.04
CA GLN A 96 16.33 8.01 1.76
C GLN A 96 16.17 8.23 3.25
N GLU A 97 17.07 7.61 4.02
CA GLU A 97 17.17 7.79 5.47
C GLU A 97 17.41 9.26 5.82
N GLY A 98 16.61 9.81 6.76
CA GLY A 98 16.66 11.22 7.11
C GLY A 98 16.18 12.20 6.03
N GLY A 99 15.79 11.69 4.87
CA GLY A 99 15.32 12.46 3.73
C GLY A 99 13.80 12.62 3.68
N LEU A 100 13.29 12.99 2.49
CA LEU A 100 11.86 13.14 2.23
C LEU A 100 11.20 11.76 2.09
N SER A 101 10.01 11.63 2.68
CA SER A 101 9.16 10.45 2.50
C SER A 101 8.66 10.32 1.06
N GLY A 102 8.45 9.09 0.60
CA GLY A 102 7.77 8.79 -0.68
C GLY A 102 6.26 9.07 -0.67
N PHE A 103 5.70 9.50 0.47
CA PHE A 103 4.28 9.77 0.67
C PHE A 103 4.09 11.12 1.36
N CYS A 104 2.84 11.61 1.44
CA CYS A 104 2.54 12.81 2.21
C CYS A 104 2.82 12.60 3.69
N ARG A 105 3.36 13.64 4.34
CA ARG A 105 3.77 13.58 5.73
C ARG A 105 3.65 14.96 6.40
N PRO A 106 2.75 15.13 7.40
CA PRO A 106 2.50 16.42 8.05
C PRO A 106 3.75 17.08 8.67
N GLU A 107 4.73 16.29 9.15
CA GLU A 107 5.97 16.85 9.71
C GLU A 107 6.90 17.44 8.65
N GLU A 108 6.72 17.09 7.38
CA GLU A 108 7.53 17.67 6.29
C GLU A 108 6.99 19.01 5.82
N SER A 109 5.67 19.22 5.89
CA SER A 109 5.05 20.42 5.36
C SER A 109 3.62 20.63 5.89
N GLU A 110 3.25 21.88 6.20
CA GLU A 110 1.87 22.26 6.54
C GLU A 110 0.85 22.05 5.40
N HIS A 111 1.33 21.79 4.20
CA HIS A 111 0.51 21.44 3.04
C HIS A 111 0.09 19.97 3.01
N ASP A 112 0.73 19.10 3.76
CA ASP A 112 0.42 17.68 3.88
C ASP A 112 -0.55 17.45 5.05
N MET A 113 -1.83 17.17 4.77
CA MET A 113 -2.86 17.10 5.82
C MET A 113 -2.80 15.83 6.64
N PHE A 114 -2.42 14.70 6.03
CA PHE A 114 -2.42 13.38 6.64
C PHE A 114 -1.20 12.59 6.21
N TYR A 115 -0.77 11.66 7.07
CA TYR A 115 0.04 10.54 6.59
C TYR A 115 -0.78 9.77 5.56
N SER A 116 -0.18 9.44 4.45
CA SER A 116 -0.79 8.61 3.41
C SER A 116 0.09 7.41 3.09
N GLY A 117 -0.46 6.39 2.48
CA GLY A 117 0.20 5.13 2.15
C GLY A 117 -0.80 4.03 1.79
N HIS A 118 -1.93 3.99 2.48
CA HIS A 118 -3.05 3.09 2.21
C HIS A 118 -4.13 3.77 1.38
N SER A 119 -4.78 3.03 0.48
CA SER A 119 -5.79 3.57 -0.45
C SER A 119 -7.16 3.77 0.18
N SER A 120 -8.05 4.42 -0.57
CA SER A 120 -9.51 4.54 -0.33
C SER A 120 -9.93 5.38 0.88
N THR A 121 -8.99 6.01 1.61
CA THR A 121 -9.28 6.78 2.81
C THR A 121 -9.44 8.28 2.55
N ALA A 122 -8.89 8.80 1.46
CA ALA A 122 -8.83 10.24 1.20
C ALA A 122 -10.20 10.91 1.08
N ALA A 123 -11.16 10.27 0.43
CA ALA A 123 -12.51 10.80 0.29
C ALA A 123 -13.19 10.97 1.67
N SER A 124 -13.06 9.98 2.55
CA SER A 124 -13.61 10.04 3.92
C SER A 124 -12.94 11.12 4.76
N SER A 125 -11.59 11.20 4.73
CA SER A 125 -10.83 12.20 5.48
C SER A 125 -11.11 13.61 4.98
N ALA A 126 -11.22 13.80 3.67
CA ALA A 126 -11.57 15.07 3.04
C ALA A 126 -13.00 15.50 3.37
N LEU A 127 -13.95 14.57 3.40
CA LEU A 127 -15.33 14.86 3.84
C LEU A 127 -15.34 15.37 5.27
N GLY A 128 -14.61 14.71 6.20
CA GLY A 128 -14.49 15.17 7.58
C GLY A 128 -13.90 16.58 7.69
N LEU A 129 -12.86 16.91 6.92
CA LEU A 129 -12.29 18.26 6.86
C LEU A 129 -13.28 19.29 6.31
N SER A 130 -14.00 18.94 5.24
CA SER A 130 -14.98 19.83 4.61
C SER A 130 -16.16 20.09 5.52
N THR A 131 -16.69 19.08 6.20
CA THR A 131 -17.73 19.21 7.22
C THR A 131 -17.27 20.10 8.37
N ALA A 132 -16.03 19.95 8.84
CA ALA A 132 -15.47 20.83 9.87
C ALA A 132 -15.37 22.28 9.41
N ASN A 133 -15.04 22.54 8.13
CA ASN A 133 -15.06 23.86 7.53
C ASN A 133 -16.49 24.46 7.55
N THR A 134 -17.50 23.68 7.14
CA THR A 134 -18.91 24.08 7.16
C THR A 134 -19.37 24.42 8.59
N MET A 135 -19.04 23.60 9.58
CA MET A 135 -19.36 23.84 11.00
C MET A 135 -18.74 25.15 11.53
N ARG A 136 -17.58 25.55 11.01
CA ARG A 136 -16.91 26.82 11.38
C ARG A 136 -17.35 28.01 10.54
N GLY A 137 -18.23 27.83 9.56
CA GLY A 137 -18.60 28.87 8.60
C GLY A 137 -17.46 29.26 7.64
N SER A 138 -16.43 28.43 7.49
CA SER A 138 -15.32 28.66 6.58
C SER A 138 -15.75 28.36 5.14
N LYS A 139 -15.23 29.16 4.20
CA LYS A 139 -15.44 28.97 2.76
C LYS A 139 -14.28 28.23 2.07
N ASN A 140 -13.30 27.75 2.84
CA ASN A 140 -12.16 27.02 2.28
C ASN A 140 -12.64 25.70 1.66
N THR A 141 -12.04 25.37 0.53
CA THR A 141 -12.35 24.14 -0.21
C THR A 141 -11.43 22.99 0.25
N VAL A 142 -11.96 21.79 0.27
CA VAL A 142 -11.16 20.57 0.44
C VAL A 142 -11.16 19.81 -0.88
N VAL A 143 -9.98 19.41 -1.35
CA VAL A 143 -9.80 18.65 -2.58
C VAL A 143 -9.19 17.30 -2.24
N ALA A 144 -9.89 16.22 -2.54
CA ALA A 144 -9.38 14.85 -2.45
C ALA A 144 -8.94 14.37 -3.82
N VAL A 145 -7.72 13.88 -3.97
CA VAL A 145 -7.25 13.25 -5.21
C VAL A 145 -7.27 11.75 -5.03
N VAL A 146 -8.13 11.07 -5.78
CA VAL A 146 -8.37 9.62 -5.67
C VAL A 146 -8.12 8.96 -7.03
N GLY A 147 -7.27 7.95 -7.06
CA GLY A 147 -7.06 7.14 -8.27
C GLY A 147 -8.23 6.18 -8.52
N ASP A 148 -8.44 5.84 -9.79
CA ASP A 148 -9.45 4.88 -10.23
C ASP A 148 -9.28 3.49 -9.59
N GLY A 149 -8.05 3.05 -9.35
CA GLY A 149 -7.78 1.83 -8.57
C GLY A 149 -8.30 1.88 -7.13
N SER A 150 -8.23 3.04 -6.47
CA SER A 150 -8.73 3.24 -5.10
C SER A 150 -10.26 3.17 -5.00
N MET A 151 -10.97 3.34 -6.11
CA MET A 151 -12.42 3.16 -6.18
C MET A 151 -12.87 1.69 -6.02
N THR A 152 -11.96 0.73 -6.12
CA THR A 152 -12.30 -0.68 -5.88
C THR A 152 -12.52 -0.99 -4.40
N GLY A 153 -12.02 -0.15 -3.50
CA GLY A 153 -12.21 -0.29 -2.05
C GLY A 153 -13.57 0.19 -1.54
N GLY A 154 -14.18 -0.54 -0.61
CA GLY A 154 -15.51 -0.26 -0.07
C GLY A 154 -15.63 1.11 0.60
N MET A 155 -14.59 1.55 1.32
CA MET A 155 -14.58 2.83 2.05
C MET A 155 -14.79 4.05 1.14
N PHE A 156 -14.34 3.98 -0.13
CA PHE A 156 -14.61 5.04 -1.10
C PHE A 156 -16.12 5.21 -1.34
N TYR A 157 -16.86 4.12 -1.50
CA TYR A 157 -18.32 4.15 -1.68
C TYR A 157 -19.05 4.63 -0.43
N GLU A 158 -18.57 4.25 0.75
CA GLU A 158 -19.09 4.75 2.04
C GLU A 158 -18.94 6.28 2.11
N ALA A 159 -17.78 6.82 1.69
CA ALA A 159 -17.54 8.25 1.63
C ALA A 159 -18.50 8.95 0.65
N LEU A 160 -18.68 8.42 -0.56
CA LEU A 160 -19.59 9.00 -1.56
C LEU A 160 -21.05 8.99 -1.08
N ASN A 161 -21.49 7.87 -0.50
CA ASN A 161 -22.84 7.73 0.05
C ASN A 161 -23.14 8.76 1.15
N ASN A 162 -22.14 9.10 1.97
CA ASN A 162 -22.28 10.13 3.00
C ASN A 162 -22.15 11.54 2.41
N ALA A 163 -21.18 11.78 1.51
CA ALA A 163 -20.93 13.07 0.89
C ALA A 163 -22.16 13.60 0.13
N GLY A 164 -22.86 12.74 -0.61
CA GLY A 164 -24.02 13.13 -1.40
C GLY A 164 -25.19 13.73 -0.61
N ARG A 165 -25.16 13.62 0.71
CA ARG A 165 -26.19 14.19 1.62
C ARG A 165 -25.78 15.53 2.23
N THR A 166 -24.57 16.00 1.96
CA THR A 166 -24.02 17.23 2.56
C THR A 166 -24.08 18.41 1.60
N HIS A 167 -23.89 19.60 2.16
CA HIS A 167 -23.67 20.86 1.42
C HIS A 167 -22.24 21.36 1.64
N ASP A 168 -21.29 20.43 1.73
CA ASP A 168 -19.90 20.75 1.99
C ASP A 168 -19.15 21.12 0.71
N ARG A 169 -18.19 22.03 0.82
CA ARG A 169 -17.30 22.45 -0.28
C ARG A 169 -16.19 21.42 -0.45
N LEU A 170 -16.55 20.25 -0.96
CA LEU A 170 -15.68 19.12 -1.23
C LEU A 170 -15.58 18.88 -2.73
N ILE A 171 -14.34 18.79 -3.25
CA ILE A 171 -14.07 18.36 -4.61
C ILE A 171 -13.31 17.03 -4.54
N ILE A 172 -13.90 15.97 -5.08
CA ILE A 172 -13.25 14.68 -5.24
C ILE A 172 -12.77 14.61 -6.69
N VAL A 173 -11.45 14.70 -6.88
CA VAL A 173 -10.81 14.51 -8.18
C VAL A 173 -10.61 13.02 -8.39
N LEU A 174 -11.39 12.44 -9.28
CA LEU A 174 -11.18 11.08 -9.77
C LEU A 174 -10.13 11.12 -10.88
N ASN A 175 -8.91 10.70 -10.55
CA ASN A 175 -7.81 10.53 -11.49
C ASN A 175 -7.94 9.17 -12.19
N ASP A 176 -8.53 9.15 -13.36
CA ASP A 176 -8.77 7.96 -14.17
C ASP A 176 -7.63 7.78 -15.19
N ASN A 177 -6.83 6.75 -15.01
CA ASN A 177 -5.74 6.38 -15.90
C ASN A 177 -5.78 4.90 -16.33
N GLU A 178 -6.91 4.23 -16.09
CA GLU A 178 -7.20 2.83 -16.42
C GLU A 178 -6.39 1.79 -15.64
N MET A 179 -5.57 2.24 -14.69
CA MET A 179 -4.56 1.41 -14.02
C MET A 179 -4.55 1.63 -12.50
N SER A 180 -4.58 0.53 -11.76
CA SER A 180 -4.04 0.47 -10.39
C SER A 180 -2.53 0.16 -10.42
N ILE A 181 -2.06 -0.86 -9.72
CA ILE A 181 -0.73 -1.46 -9.97
C ILE A 181 -0.77 -2.24 -11.30
N SER A 182 -1.86 -2.97 -11.56
CA SER A 182 -2.22 -3.63 -12.82
C SER A 182 -3.45 -2.96 -13.45
N GLU A 183 -3.92 -3.45 -14.60
CA GLU A 183 -5.19 -2.99 -15.18
C GLU A 183 -6.33 -3.12 -14.18
N ASN A 184 -7.20 -2.10 -14.15
CA ASN A 184 -8.33 -2.09 -13.23
C ASN A 184 -9.33 -3.20 -13.54
N VAL A 185 -9.80 -3.86 -12.51
CA VAL A 185 -10.77 -4.96 -12.59
C VAL A 185 -12.18 -4.54 -12.18
N GLY A 186 -13.16 -5.30 -12.62
CA GLY A 186 -14.55 -5.17 -12.16
C GLY A 186 -15.45 -4.25 -12.98
N SER A 187 -16.70 -4.13 -12.53
CA SER A 187 -17.76 -3.40 -13.24
C SER A 187 -17.55 -1.90 -13.28
N MET A 188 -16.91 -1.34 -12.25
CA MET A 188 -16.63 0.10 -12.18
C MET A 188 -15.60 0.51 -13.23
N ALA A 189 -14.54 -0.27 -13.44
CA ALA A 189 -13.57 -0.03 -14.51
C ALA A 189 -14.27 -0.03 -15.88
N ARG A 190 -15.20 -0.98 -16.12
CA ARG A 190 -16.03 -1.00 -17.34
C ARG A 190 -16.93 0.22 -17.45
N TYR A 191 -17.54 0.67 -16.34
CA TYR A 191 -18.37 1.87 -16.33
C TYR A 191 -17.56 3.12 -16.72
N LEU A 192 -16.38 3.31 -16.12
CA LEU A 192 -15.51 4.43 -16.46
C LEU A 192 -15.05 4.37 -17.92
N ALA A 193 -14.74 3.20 -18.46
CA ALA A 193 -14.41 3.04 -19.87
C ALA A 193 -15.54 3.49 -20.80
N VAL A 194 -16.81 3.18 -20.46
CA VAL A 194 -17.98 3.66 -21.21
C VAL A 194 -18.13 5.18 -21.10
N VAL A 195 -17.88 5.76 -19.93
CA VAL A 195 -17.93 7.20 -19.72
C VAL A 195 -16.86 7.93 -20.55
N ARG A 196 -15.64 7.42 -20.57
CA ARG A 196 -14.54 7.96 -21.40
C ARG A 196 -14.81 7.91 -22.89
N ALA A 197 -15.45 6.86 -23.36
CA ALA A 197 -15.75 6.67 -24.79
C ALA A 197 -16.78 7.67 -25.35
N LYS A 198 -17.42 8.51 -24.50
CA LYS A 198 -18.48 9.47 -24.89
C LYS A 198 -18.12 10.94 -24.58
N PRO A 199 -16.93 11.45 -24.94
CA PRO A 199 -16.52 12.82 -24.58
C PRO A 199 -17.37 13.90 -25.23
N GLU A 200 -17.90 13.68 -26.46
CA GLU A 200 -18.76 14.64 -27.17
C GLU A 200 -20.12 14.82 -26.49
N TYR A 201 -20.64 13.79 -25.87
CA TYR A 201 -21.90 13.83 -25.13
C TYR A 201 -21.82 14.85 -23.95
N TYR A 202 -20.73 14.85 -23.21
CA TYR A 202 -20.55 15.77 -22.07
C TYR A 202 -20.27 17.22 -22.51
N ARG A 203 -19.57 17.44 -23.65
CA ARG A 203 -19.41 18.76 -24.25
C ARG A 203 -20.75 19.31 -24.73
N MET A 204 -21.59 18.48 -25.32
CA MET A 204 -22.94 18.83 -25.76
C MET A 204 -23.85 19.15 -24.57
N LYS A 205 -23.74 18.42 -23.45
CA LYS A 205 -24.45 18.67 -22.18
C LYS A 205 -24.15 20.08 -21.65
N ALA A 206 -22.88 20.46 -21.57
CA ALA A 206 -22.48 21.79 -21.10
C ALA A 206 -22.97 22.95 -22.00
N HIS A 207 -23.02 22.73 -23.33
CA HIS A 207 -23.55 23.71 -24.29
C HIS A 207 -25.06 23.85 -24.16
N THR A 208 -25.78 22.74 -24.00
CA THR A 208 -27.24 22.70 -23.85
C THR A 208 -27.70 23.29 -22.53
N GLU A 209 -26.93 23.14 -21.43
CA GLU A 209 -27.21 23.83 -20.15
C GLU A 209 -27.09 25.35 -20.29
N LYS A 210 -26.11 25.86 -21.06
CA LYS A 210 -25.99 27.29 -21.35
C LYS A 210 -27.19 27.79 -22.17
N LEU A 211 -27.63 27.05 -23.15
CA LEU A 211 -28.84 27.39 -23.97
C LEU A 211 -30.12 27.37 -23.12
N LEU A 212 -30.31 26.36 -22.26
CA LEU A 212 -31.50 26.22 -21.41
C LEU A 212 -31.60 27.33 -20.34
N LYS A 213 -30.46 27.90 -19.88
CA LYS A 213 -30.42 29.05 -18.97
C LYS A 213 -30.83 30.39 -19.63
N HIS A 214 -30.83 30.44 -20.97
CA HIS A 214 -31.17 31.66 -21.73
C HIS A 214 -32.58 31.63 -22.32
N ILE A 215 -33.43 30.63 -22.03
CA ILE A 215 -34.82 30.62 -22.42
C ILE A 215 -35.62 31.43 -21.40
N PRO A 216 -36.17 32.61 -21.80
CA PRO A 216 -36.93 33.42 -20.87
C PRO A 216 -38.22 32.70 -20.44
N LEU A 217 -38.51 32.73 -19.17
CA LEU A 217 -39.78 32.28 -18.58
C LEU A 217 -40.88 33.24 -19.01
N ILE A 218 -41.68 32.88 -20.00
CA ILE A 218 -42.87 33.63 -20.40
C ILE A 218 -44.10 32.87 -19.86
N GLY A 219 -44.83 33.49 -18.92
CA GLY A 219 -46.23 33.26 -18.60
C GLY A 219 -46.58 32.00 -17.76
N ASN A 220 -47.43 32.21 -16.75
CA ASN A 220 -47.82 31.22 -15.75
C ASN A 220 -48.75 30.08 -16.18
N GLU A 221 -49.15 29.97 -17.45
CA GLU A 221 -50.07 28.90 -17.90
C GLU A 221 -49.43 27.88 -18.90
N LEU A 222 -48.16 28.09 -19.26
CA LEU A 222 -47.36 27.16 -20.05
C LEU A 222 -46.30 26.42 -19.23
N SER A 223 -46.35 26.53 -17.88
CA SER A 223 -45.26 26.09 -17.00
C SER A 223 -45.18 24.55 -16.90
N ASP A 224 -46.30 23.85 -16.86
CA ASP A 224 -46.30 22.39 -16.62
C ASP A 224 -45.88 21.62 -17.88
N ALA A 225 -46.41 21.97 -19.05
CA ALA A 225 -46.02 21.36 -20.31
C ALA A 225 -44.57 21.70 -20.71
N ALA A 226 -44.13 22.94 -20.48
CA ALA A 226 -42.73 23.34 -20.68
C ALA A 226 -41.79 22.71 -19.62
N PHE A 227 -42.27 22.52 -18.41
CA PHE A 227 -41.53 21.81 -17.34
C PHE A 227 -41.44 20.32 -17.68
N ASP A 228 -42.52 19.70 -18.17
CA ASP A 228 -42.55 18.29 -18.56
C ASP A 228 -41.71 18.03 -19.82
N ILE A 229 -41.75 18.90 -20.82
CA ILE A 229 -40.88 18.87 -22.01
C ILE A 229 -39.43 19.11 -21.62
N LYS A 230 -39.16 20.05 -20.73
CA LYS A 230 -37.83 20.32 -20.19
C LYS A 230 -37.32 19.15 -19.34
N SER A 231 -38.21 18.51 -18.57
CA SER A 231 -37.92 17.32 -17.77
C SER A 231 -37.72 16.07 -18.63
N ALA A 232 -38.52 15.91 -19.71
CA ALA A 232 -38.39 14.82 -20.66
C ALA A 232 -37.13 14.98 -21.55
N LEU A 233 -36.85 16.19 -22.05
CA LEU A 233 -35.59 16.52 -22.74
C LEU A 233 -34.39 16.36 -21.81
N LYS A 234 -34.55 16.77 -20.55
CA LYS A 234 -33.57 16.54 -19.48
C LYS A 234 -33.31 15.05 -19.27
N ARG A 235 -34.33 14.20 -19.24
CA ARG A 235 -34.21 12.72 -19.13
C ARG A 235 -33.61 12.05 -20.35
N ILE A 236 -33.86 12.57 -21.56
CA ILE A 236 -33.32 12.02 -22.83
C ILE A 236 -31.85 12.45 -23.04
N ILE A 237 -31.50 13.66 -22.61
CA ILE A 237 -30.15 14.23 -22.70
C ILE A 237 -29.29 13.82 -21.48
N TYR A 238 -29.90 13.58 -20.33
CA TYR A 238 -29.26 13.12 -19.10
C TYR A 238 -29.49 11.61 -18.93
N SER A 239 -28.58 10.80 -19.43
CA SER A 239 -28.27 9.59 -18.69
C SER A 239 -27.52 10.08 -17.45
N ASP A 240 -28.24 10.18 -16.31
CA ASP A 240 -27.64 10.60 -15.04
C ASP A 240 -26.41 9.73 -14.77
N SER A 241 -25.29 10.35 -14.43
CA SER A 241 -24.14 9.55 -14.04
C SER A 241 -24.46 8.91 -12.69
N TRP A 242 -24.02 7.69 -12.45
CA TRP A 242 -24.19 7.01 -11.17
C TRP A 242 -23.79 7.90 -9.97
N PHE A 243 -22.80 8.79 -10.16
CA PHE A 243 -22.36 9.74 -9.13
C PHE A 243 -23.42 10.82 -8.83
N GLU A 244 -24.19 11.24 -9.84
CA GLU A 244 -25.30 12.20 -9.64
C GLU A 244 -26.47 11.56 -8.92
N ASP A 245 -26.72 10.28 -9.15
CA ASP A 245 -27.74 9.50 -8.41
C ASP A 245 -27.36 9.39 -6.92
N LEU A 246 -26.08 9.38 -6.58
CA LEU A 246 -25.60 9.46 -5.19
C LEU A 246 -25.69 10.87 -4.58
N GLY A 247 -26.07 11.91 -5.34
CA GLY A 247 -26.22 13.27 -4.87
C GLY A 247 -25.00 14.19 -5.06
N LEU A 248 -23.92 13.71 -5.66
CA LEU A 248 -22.78 14.54 -6.03
C LEU A 248 -23.06 15.31 -7.32
N HIS A 249 -22.34 16.40 -7.53
CA HIS A 249 -22.30 17.04 -8.86
C HIS A 249 -21.15 16.47 -9.68
N TYR A 250 -21.43 15.96 -10.86
CA TYR A 250 -20.40 15.34 -11.72
C TYR A 250 -19.92 16.35 -12.76
N ILE A 251 -18.59 16.51 -12.89
CA ILE A 251 -17.91 17.31 -13.92
C ILE A 251 -16.88 16.41 -14.61
N GLY A 252 -16.91 16.32 -15.92
CA GLY A 252 -15.90 15.59 -16.68
C GLY A 252 -16.51 14.68 -17.76
N PRO A 253 -15.68 13.80 -18.37
CA PRO A 253 -14.23 13.71 -18.17
C PRO A 253 -13.46 14.90 -18.76
N ILE A 254 -12.40 15.33 -18.06
CA ILE A 254 -11.50 16.43 -18.42
C ILE A 254 -10.15 15.86 -18.84
N ASP A 255 -9.50 16.46 -19.84
CA ASP A 255 -8.12 16.13 -20.19
C ASP A 255 -7.17 16.58 -19.05
N GLY A 256 -6.60 15.61 -18.34
CA GLY A 256 -5.70 15.82 -17.21
C GLY A 256 -4.33 16.37 -17.58
N HIS A 257 -4.03 16.48 -18.86
CA HIS A 257 -2.79 17.09 -19.37
C HIS A 257 -2.98 18.48 -19.96
N ASN A 258 -4.20 19.04 -19.88
CA ASN A 258 -4.49 20.39 -20.30
C ASN A 258 -4.72 21.29 -19.07
N ILE A 259 -3.68 22.02 -18.66
CA ILE A 259 -3.72 22.89 -17.46
C ILE A 259 -4.86 23.90 -17.53
N GLN A 260 -5.12 24.51 -18.68
CA GLN A 260 -6.18 25.50 -18.84
C GLN A 260 -7.56 24.89 -18.61
N GLN A 261 -7.85 23.73 -19.22
CA GLN A 261 -9.13 23.02 -19.02
C GLN A 261 -9.33 22.59 -17.56
N LEU A 262 -8.25 22.15 -16.91
CA LEU A 262 -8.28 21.79 -15.49
C LEU A 262 -8.59 23.00 -14.61
N CYS A 263 -7.96 24.16 -14.85
CA CYS A 263 -8.25 25.39 -14.12
C CYS A 263 -9.71 25.83 -14.32
N GLU A 264 -10.22 25.84 -15.56
CA GLU A 264 -11.62 26.15 -15.87
C GLU A 264 -12.59 25.21 -15.15
N ALA A 265 -12.26 23.92 -15.08
CA ALA A 265 -13.08 22.92 -14.40
C ALA A 265 -13.05 23.11 -12.85
N PHE A 266 -11.90 23.44 -12.27
CA PHE A 266 -11.81 23.78 -10.85
C PHE A 266 -12.55 25.06 -10.49
N GLU A 267 -12.47 26.11 -11.33
CA GLU A 267 -13.25 27.33 -11.17
C GLU A 267 -14.76 27.05 -11.20
N MET A 268 -15.19 26.14 -12.08
CA MET A 268 -16.59 25.70 -12.15
C MET A 268 -16.96 24.94 -10.87
N ALA A 269 -16.14 23.98 -10.44
CA ALA A 269 -16.39 23.16 -9.24
C ALA A 269 -16.52 24.02 -7.97
N LYS A 270 -15.72 25.09 -7.82
CA LYS A 270 -15.78 26.02 -6.68
C LYS A 270 -17.13 26.77 -6.56
N LYS A 271 -17.95 26.82 -7.62
CA LYS A 271 -19.25 27.52 -7.63
C LYS A 271 -20.40 26.72 -7.02
N TYR A 272 -20.20 25.41 -6.79
CA TYR A 272 -21.22 24.56 -6.23
C TYR A 272 -21.15 24.51 -4.69
N ASP A 273 -22.30 24.59 -4.05
CA ASP A 273 -22.45 24.47 -2.60
C ASP A 273 -22.80 23.02 -2.19
N LYS A 274 -22.25 22.05 -2.90
CA LYS A 274 -22.37 20.62 -2.63
C LYS A 274 -21.14 19.87 -3.16
N PRO A 275 -20.90 18.66 -2.68
CA PRO A 275 -19.76 17.87 -3.15
C PRO A 275 -19.76 17.67 -4.65
N VAL A 276 -18.58 17.85 -5.26
CA VAL A 276 -18.33 17.70 -6.69
C VAL A 276 -17.41 16.51 -6.90
N LEU A 277 -17.73 15.64 -7.84
CA LEU A 277 -16.81 14.65 -8.38
C LEU A 277 -16.29 15.19 -9.73
N LEU A 278 -15.01 15.51 -9.77
CA LEU A 278 -14.31 15.96 -10.97
C LEU A 278 -13.55 14.78 -11.57
N HIS A 279 -14.04 14.28 -12.71
CA HIS A 279 -13.42 13.16 -13.43
C HIS A 279 -12.36 13.67 -14.39
N VAL A 280 -11.12 13.23 -14.19
CA VAL A 280 -9.93 13.68 -14.93
C VAL A 280 -9.26 12.46 -15.57
N ASN A 281 -9.10 12.48 -16.89
CA ASN A 281 -8.38 11.44 -17.62
C ASN A 281 -6.89 11.79 -17.70
N THR A 282 -6.04 10.89 -17.26
CA THR A 282 -4.58 11.06 -17.32
C THR A 282 -3.91 9.87 -18.00
N LEU A 283 -2.69 10.06 -18.48
CA LEU A 283 -1.83 9.00 -19.01
C LEU A 283 -0.75 8.69 -17.97
N LYS A 284 -0.79 7.50 -17.38
CA LYS A 284 0.21 7.02 -16.44
C LYS A 284 1.57 6.90 -17.12
N GLY A 285 2.63 7.46 -16.53
CA GLY A 285 3.96 7.48 -17.13
C GLY A 285 4.25 8.61 -18.12
N LYS A 286 3.33 9.56 -18.31
CA LYS A 286 3.39 10.66 -19.28
C LYS A 286 4.75 11.34 -19.40
N GLY A 287 5.31 11.33 -20.62
CA GLY A 287 6.57 11.99 -20.97
C GLY A 287 7.83 11.15 -20.69
N TYR A 288 7.66 9.86 -20.38
CA TYR A 288 8.77 8.88 -20.35
C TYR A 288 8.33 7.58 -21.03
N ASP A 289 8.80 7.35 -22.25
CA ASP A 289 8.32 6.29 -23.16
C ASP A 289 8.29 4.89 -22.51
N PHE A 290 9.28 4.56 -21.69
CA PHE A 290 9.30 3.26 -20.99
C PHE A 290 8.18 3.13 -19.98
N ALA A 291 7.89 4.21 -19.23
CA ALA A 291 6.81 4.22 -18.24
C ALA A 291 5.41 4.30 -18.90
N GLU A 292 5.28 4.91 -20.07
CA GLU A 292 4.03 4.91 -20.83
C GLU A 292 3.71 3.52 -21.39
N ARG A 293 4.74 2.76 -21.82
CA ARG A 293 4.56 1.40 -22.39
C ARG A 293 4.34 0.32 -21.33
N SER A 294 4.92 0.49 -20.14
CA SER A 294 4.85 -0.50 -19.06
C SER A 294 4.61 0.19 -17.71
N PRO A 295 3.45 0.86 -17.55
CA PRO A 295 3.17 1.67 -16.36
C PRO A 295 3.13 0.87 -15.05
N GLU A 296 2.85 -0.43 -15.11
CA GLU A 296 2.90 -1.33 -13.96
C GLU A 296 4.31 -1.53 -13.43
N GLN A 297 5.33 -1.66 -14.29
CA GLN A 297 6.73 -1.80 -13.88
C GLN A 297 7.25 -0.53 -13.22
N PHE A 298 6.79 0.64 -13.68
CA PHE A 298 7.16 1.94 -13.15
C PHE A 298 6.19 2.46 -12.07
N HIS A 299 5.22 1.64 -11.65
CA HIS A 299 4.35 2.00 -10.51
C HIS A 299 5.17 2.10 -9.22
N GLY A 300 6.05 1.12 -8.96
CA GLY A 300 6.96 1.11 -7.82
C GLY A 300 8.28 0.50 -8.24
N ILE A 301 9.13 1.30 -8.91
CA ILE A 301 10.40 0.83 -9.48
C ILE A 301 11.57 1.04 -8.51
N SER A 302 12.50 0.09 -8.47
CA SER A 302 13.82 0.27 -7.85
C SER A 302 14.72 1.17 -8.72
N LYS A 303 15.98 1.39 -8.32
CA LYS A 303 16.93 2.15 -9.12
C LYS A 303 17.06 1.57 -10.52
N PHE A 304 17.07 2.42 -11.55
CA PHE A 304 17.06 2.00 -12.95
C PHE A 304 17.91 2.91 -13.84
N ASP A 305 18.31 2.43 -15.02
CA ASP A 305 18.96 3.25 -16.04
C ASP A 305 17.93 4.03 -16.86
N ILE A 306 18.08 5.35 -16.92
CA ILE A 306 17.13 6.24 -17.61
C ILE A 306 17.07 5.94 -19.12
N ASN A 307 18.18 5.52 -19.74
CA ASN A 307 18.25 5.33 -21.19
C ASN A 307 17.65 4.01 -21.65
N THR A 308 17.59 3.01 -20.78
CA THR A 308 17.07 1.67 -21.11
C THR A 308 15.76 1.35 -20.39
N GLY A 309 15.45 2.06 -19.29
CA GLY A 309 14.32 1.75 -18.42
C GLY A 309 14.52 0.52 -17.52
N GLU A 310 15.66 -0.16 -17.63
CA GLU A 310 15.92 -1.42 -16.94
C GLU A 310 16.39 -1.20 -15.50
N PRO A 311 15.90 -2.01 -14.52
CA PRO A 311 16.38 -1.97 -13.15
C PRO A 311 17.88 -2.28 -13.07
N LEU A 312 18.61 -1.53 -12.22
CA LEU A 312 20.07 -1.74 -12.02
C LEU A 312 20.38 -3.05 -11.27
N SER A 313 19.43 -3.64 -10.60
CA SER A 313 19.57 -4.94 -9.92
C SER A 313 18.36 -5.82 -10.21
N THR A 314 18.62 -7.00 -10.67
CA THR A 314 17.63 -8.08 -10.84
C THR A 314 18.08 -9.25 -9.98
N GLY A 315 17.15 -9.85 -9.21
CA GLY A 315 17.49 -10.98 -8.36
C GLY A 315 16.25 -11.78 -8.01
N THR A 316 16.46 -13.03 -7.61
CA THR A 316 15.41 -13.85 -7.05
C THR A 316 14.97 -13.31 -5.68
N SER A 317 13.70 -13.38 -5.39
CA SER A 317 13.10 -12.92 -4.14
C SER A 317 12.18 -13.98 -3.54
N PHE A 318 11.78 -13.79 -2.29
CA PHE A 318 10.74 -14.63 -1.70
C PHE A 318 9.43 -14.57 -2.51
N SER A 319 9.06 -13.40 -3.01
CA SER A 319 7.85 -13.24 -3.84
C SER A 319 7.93 -14.05 -5.14
N SER A 320 9.06 -14.00 -5.86
CA SER A 320 9.23 -14.79 -7.09
C SER A 320 9.20 -16.30 -6.82
N HIS A 321 9.84 -16.75 -5.74
CA HIS A 321 9.81 -18.14 -5.32
C HIS A 321 8.41 -18.59 -4.87
N PHE A 322 7.66 -17.73 -4.19
CA PHE A 322 6.26 -17.99 -3.85
C PHE A 322 5.42 -18.23 -5.10
N GLY A 323 5.55 -17.39 -6.13
CA GLY A 323 4.85 -17.57 -7.41
C GLY A 323 5.17 -18.91 -8.07
N ASP A 324 6.44 -19.31 -8.12
CA ASP A 324 6.87 -20.62 -8.65
C ASP A 324 6.30 -21.80 -7.84
N ILE A 325 6.29 -21.67 -6.51
CA ILE A 325 5.70 -22.64 -5.60
C ILE A 325 4.20 -22.81 -5.86
N MET A 326 3.49 -21.70 -6.01
CA MET A 326 2.05 -21.69 -6.31
C MET A 326 1.74 -22.36 -7.65
N CYS A 327 2.49 -22.06 -8.71
CA CYS A 327 2.34 -22.73 -10.00
C CYS A 327 2.58 -24.24 -9.91
N ARG A 328 3.60 -24.67 -9.14
CA ARG A 328 3.89 -26.09 -8.91
C ARG A 328 2.75 -26.79 -8.19
N PHE A 329 2.20 -26.24 -7.13
CA PHE A 329 1.07 -26.84 -6.43
C PHE A 329 -0.21 -26.85 -7.28
N ALA A 330 -0.49 -25.77 -8.00
CA ALA A 330 -1.63 -25.71 -8.89
C ALA A 330 -1.55 -26.70 -10.07
N SER A 331 -0.35 -27.09 -10.51
CA SER A 331 -0.17 -28.13 -11.54
C SER A 331 -0.49 -29.54 -11.04
N CYS A 332 -0.47 -29.75 -9.73
CA CYS A 332 -0.72 -31.06 -9.11
C CYS A 332 -2.10 -31.17 -8.45
N ASP A 333 -2.74 -30.03 -8.14
CA ASP A 333 -4.03 -30.00 -7.44
C ASP A 333 -4.92 -28.88 -7.98
N ASP A 334 -6.00 -29.27 -8.65
CA ASP A 334 -6.95 -28.35 -9.27
C ASP A 334 -7.78 -27.53 -8.28
N ARG A 335 -7.73 -27.87 -7.00
CA ARG A 335 -8.41 -27.11 -5.93
C ARG A 335 -7.64 -25.86 -5.53
N VAL A 336 -6.32 -25.81 -5.79
CA VAL A 336 -5.48 -24.66 -5.42
C VAL A 336 -5.82 -23.48 -6.31
N CYS A 337 -6.22 -22.35 -5.69
CA CYS A 337 -6.48 -21.08 -6.36
C CYS A 337 -5.80 -19.93 -5.63
N ALA A 338 -5.49 -18.88 -6.37
CA ALA A 338 -4.80 -17.70 -5.86
C ALA A 338 -5.69 -16.47 -5.93
N ILE A 339 -5.68 -15.67 -4.87
CA ILE A 339 -6.40 -14.41 -4.73
C ILE A 339 -5.38 -13.33 -4.40
N THR A 340 -5.54 -12.15 -4.98
CA THR A 340 -4.75 -10.97 -4.60
C THR A 340 -5.60 -9.71 -4.68
N ALA A 341 -5.16 -8.63 -4.05
CA ALA A 341 -5.83 -7.33 -4.02
C ALA A 341 -4.98 -6.30 -4.77
N ALA A 342 -5.01 -6.35 -6.11
CA ALA A 342 -4.24 -5.50 -7.03
C ALA A 342 -2.69 -5.62 -6.85
N MET A 343 -2.19 -6.77 -6.40
CA MET A 343 -0.78 -6.99 -6.10
C MET A 343 -0.18 -8.18 -6.86
N SER A 344 -0.71 -8.57 -8.02
CA SER A 344 -0.30 -9.79 -8.74
C SER A 344 1.21 -9.85 -9.03
N ILE A 345 1.79 -8.79 -9.59
CA ILE A 345 3.24 -8.69 -9.86
C ILE A 345 4.02 -8.67 -8.54
N GLY A 346 3.61 -7.82 -7.61
CA GLY A 346 4.33 -7.61 -6.35
C GLY A 346 4.38 -8.84 -5.44
N THR A 347 3.40 -9.75 -5.53
CA THR A 347 3.37 -11.02 -4.80
C THR A 347 3.92 -12.19 -5.62
N GLY A 348 4.40 -11.95 -6.86
CA GLY A 348 4.97 -12.98 -7.73
C GLY A 348 3.93 -13.87 -8.43
N LEU A 349 2.65 -13.50 -8.43
CA LEU A 349 1.56 -14.28 -9.02
C LEU A 349 1.33 -14.02 -10.51
N GLU A 350 2.15 -13.22 -11.17
CA GLU A 350 2.00 -12.91 -12.60
C GLU A 350 2.00 -14.17 -13.48
N ARG A 351 2.95 -15.08 -13.24
CA ARG A 351 2.98 -16.36 -13.95
C ARG A 351 1.74 -17.19 -13.67
N PHE A 352 1.30 -17.29 -12.42
CA PHE A 352 0.09 -18.02 -12.02
C PHE A 352 -1.15 -17.45 -12.73
N SER A 353 -1.29 -16.13 -12.82
CA SER A 353 -2.41 -15.46 -13.48
C SER A 353 -2.49 -15.79 -14.97
N ASN A 354 -1.34 -16.00 -15.62
CA ASN A 354 -1.27 -16.36 -17.03
C ASN A 354 -1.55 -17.86 -17.29
N GLU A 355 -1.00 -18.76 -16.44
CA GLU A 355 -1.13 -20.21 -16.62
C GLU A 355 -2.46 -20.76 -16.09
N TYR A 356 -3.01 -20.17 -15.01
CA TYR A 356 -4.20 -20.66 -14.29
C TYR A 356 -5.33 -19.63 -14.20
N LYS A 357 -5.68 -18.98 -15.32
CA LYS A 357 -6.64 -17.86 -15.42
C LYS A 357 -7.96 -18.08 -14.68
N TYR A 358 -8.51 -19.31 -14.69
CA TYR A 358 -9.79 -19.64 -14.03
C TYR A 358 -9.67 -19.92 -12.53
N ARG A 359 -8.45 -19.94 -12.01
CA ARG A 359 -8.14 -20.15 -10.60
C ARG A 359 -7.36 -18.97 -9.99
N PHE A 360 -7.25 -17.88 -10.75
CA PHE A 360 -6.65 -16.65 -10.31
C PHE A 360 -7.72 -15.55 -10.20
N PHE A 361 -7.73 -14.85 -9.08
CA PHE A 361 -8.68 -13.79 -8.79
C PHE A 361 -7.95 -12.53 -8.29
N ASP A 362 -7.82 -11.54 -9.15
CA ASP A 362 -7.52 -10.19 -8.71
C ASP A 362 -8.84 -9.47 -8.43
N ILE A 363 -9.04 -9.05 -7.21
CA ILE A 363 -10.31 -8.48 -6.75
C ILE A 363 -10.25 -6.96 -6.58
N GLY A 364 -9.19 -6.31 -7.08
CA GLY A 364 -8.91 -4.91 -6.85
C GLY A 364 -8.42 -4.65 -5.41
N ILE A 365 -8.34 -3.38 -5.01
CA ILE A 365 -7.86 -3.01 -3.66
C ILE A 365 -9.03 -3.19 -2.66
N ALA A 366 -9.33 -4.44 -2.32
CA ALA A 366 -10.48 -4.81 -1.49
C ALA A 366 -10.15 -6.06 -0.65
N GLU A 367 -9.25 -5.90 0.32
CA GLU A 367 -8.72 -6.97 1.16
C GLU A 367 -9.82 -7.65 2.00
N GLU A 368 -10.81 -6.89 2.46
CA GLU A 368 -11.96 -7.40 3.19
C GLU A 368 -12.80 -8.36 2.31
N HIS A 369 -13.02 -7.96 1.05
CA HIS A 369 -13.69 -8.81 0.07
C HIS A 369 -12.89 -10.07 -0.25
N ALA A 370 -11.54 -9.96 -0.31
CA ALA A 370 -10.66 -11.10 -0.56
C ALA A 370 -10.88 -12.24 0.43
N VAL A 371 -10.92 -11.91 1.72
CA VAL A 371 -11.12 -12.92 2.78
C VAL A 371 -12.50 -13.54 2.67
N ALA A 372 -13.55 -12.74 2.57
CA ALA A 372 -14.92 -13.24 2.44
C ALA A 372 -15.12 -14.09 1.17
N PHE A 373 -14.53 -13.68 0.05
CA PHE A 373 -14.56 -14.44 -1.20
C PHE A 373 -13.79 -15.77 -1.10
N ALA A 374 -12.60 -15.75 -0.48
CA ALA A 374 -11.81 -16.95 -0.24
C ALA A 374 -12.59 -18.00 0.56
N LEU A 375 -13.35 -17.56 1.58
CA LEU A 375 -14.16 -18.48 2.38
C LEU A 375 -15.29 -19.12 1.57
N GLY A 376 -15.89 -18.40 0.63
CA GLY A 376 -16.87 -18.95 -0.30
C GLY A 376 -16.27 -20.07 -1.16
N LEU A 377 -15.04 -19.87 -1.66
CA LEU A 377 -14.29 -20.90 -2.40
C LEU A 377 -13.95 -22.10 -1.51
N ALA A 378 -13.48 -21.84 -0.28
CA ALA A 378 -13.13 -22.91 0.68
C ALA A 378 -14.35 -23.80 1.02
N LYS A 379 -15.51 -23.20 1.25
CA LYS A 379 -16.77 -23.93 1.49
C LYS A 379 -17.22 -24.78 0.30
N SER A 380 -16.78 -24.43 -0.89
CA SER A 380 -17.03 -25.17 -2.14
C SER A 380 -15.96 -26.21 -2.45
N GLY A 381 -15.00 -26.45 -1.52
CA GLY A 381 -13.97 -27.50 -1.62
C GLY A 381 -12.68 -27.07 -2.30
N PHE A 382 -12.50 -25.80 -2.62
CA PHE A 382 -11.24 -25.24 -3.11
C PHE A 382 -10.26 -24.96 -1.95
N ILE A 383 -8.98 -24.75 -2.29
CA ILE A 383 -7.93 -24.35 -1.35
C ILE A 383 -7.48 -22.93 -1.74
N PRO A 384 -8.14 -21.88 -1.23
CA PRO A 384 -7.79 -20.51 -1.57
C PRO A 384 -6.53 -20.06 -0.86
N VAL A 385 -5.64 -19.42 -1.60
CA VAL A 385 -4.43 -18.74 -1.11
C VAL A 385 -4.58 -17.24 -1.38
N PHE A 386 -4.74 -16.45 -0.33
CA PHE A 386 -4.78 -15.01 -0.42
C PHE A 386 -3.37 -14.44 -0.22
N ALA A 387 -2.78 -13.88 -1.30
CA ALA A 387 -1.48 -13.25 -1.30
C ALA A 387 -1.62 -11.72 -1.12
N VAL A 388 -1.03 -11.21 -0.06
CA VAL A 388 -1.19 -9.81 0.39
C VAL A 388 0.06 -9.32 1.10
N TYR A 389 0.36 -8.01 1.01
CA TYR A 389 1.43 -7.42 1.82
C TYR A 389 1.02 -7.33 3.29
N SER A 390 1.98 -7.55 4.18
CA SER A 390 1.77 -7.55 5.62
C SER A 390 1.03 -6.29 6.11
N THR A 391 1.41 -5.11 5.64
CA THR A 391 0.75 -3.86 6.03
C THR A 391 -0.71 -3.77 5.56
N PHE A 392 -1.03 -4.25 4.33
CA PHE A 392 -2.39 -4.18 3.79
C PHE A 392 -3.32 -5.25 4.37
N LEU A 393 -2.77 -6.34 4.90
CA LEU A 393 -3.53 -7.36 5.63
C LEU A 393 -4.32 -6.79 6.82
N GLN A 394 -3.86 -5.68 7.40
CA GLN A 394 -4.56 -5.00 8.51
C GLN A 394 -6.02 -4.64 8.18
N ARG A 395 -6.33 -4.40 6.90
CA ARG A 395 -7.66 -3.98 6.45
C ARG A 395 -8.74 -5.06 6.61
N CYS A 396 -8.33 -6.33 6.56
CA CYS A 396 -9.27 -7.45 6.66
C CYS A 396 -9.24 -8.16 8.02
N PHE A 397 -8.76 -7.50 9.07
CA PHE A 397 -8.64 -8.10 10.40
C PHE A 397 -9.98 -8.58 10.96
N ASP A 398 -11.07 -7.83 10.78
CA ASP A 398 -12.41 -8.24 11.16
C ASP A 398 -12.83 -9.54 10.46
N GLN A 399 -12.61 -9.63 9.13
CA GLN A 399 -12.97 -10.82 8.35
C GLN A 399 -12.11 -12.04 8.73
N LEU A 400 -10.86 -11.84 9.17
CA LEU A 400 -10.04 -12.92 9.71
C LEU A 400 -10.60 -13.48 11.02
N LEU A 401 -11.08 -12.61 11.90
CA LEU A 401 -11.69 -13.00 13.18
C LEU A 401 -13.07 -13.61 12.98
N HIS A 402 -13.98 -12.82 12.42
CA HIS A 402 -15.40 -13.13 12.36
C HIS A 402 -15.73 -14.16 11.27
N ASP A 403 -15.19 -13.97 10.04
CA ASP A 403 -15.60 -14.79 8.93
C ASP A 403 -14.72 -16.05 8.79
N ALA A 404 -13.41 -15.96 9.02
CA ALA A 404 -12.51 -17.09 8.85
C ALA A 404 -12.36 -17.94 10.12
N ALA A 405 -11.84 -17.35 11.22
CA ALA A 405 -11.51 -18.11 12.43
C ALA A 405 -12.76 -18.65 13.14
N LEU A 406 -13.80 -17.81 13.33
CA LEU A 406 -15.04 -18.23 13.98
C LEU A 406 -15.71 -19.40 13.24
N GLN A 407 -15.66 -19.39 11.92
CA GLN A 407 -16.24 -20.45 11.10
C GLN A 407 -15.31 -21.66 10.91
N LYS A 408 -14.09 -21.62 11.44
CA LYS A 408 -13.08 -22.70 11.35
C LYS A 408 -12.85 -23.17 9.92
N GLN A 409 -12.89 -22.25 8.96
CA GLN A 409 -12.69 -22.56 7.56
C GLN A 409 -11.20 -22.60 7.22
N LYS A 410 -10.85 -23.53 6.31
CA LYS A 410 -9.50 -23.60 5.76
C LYS A 410 -9.29 -22.44 4.78
N MET A 411 -8.26 -21.63 5.03
CA MET A 411 -7.79 -20.61 4.13
C MET A 411 -6.30 -20.40 4.38
N VAL A 412 -5.53 -20.18 3.33
CA VAL A 412 -4.11 -19.85 3.42
C VAL A 412 -3.91 -18.37 3.11
N ILE A 413 -3.17 -17.66 3.96
CA ILE A 413 -2.74 -16.29 3.75
C ILE A 413 -1.24 -16.31 3.48
N ALA A 414 -0.82 -15.90 2.29
CA ALA A 414 0.57 -15.68 1.94
C ALA A 414 0.91 -14.20 2.22
N VAL A 415 1.60 -13.97 3.34
CA VAL A 415 1.91 -12.62 3.84
C VAL A 415 3.27 -12.21 3.34
N ASP A 416 3.29 -11.48 2.25
CA ASP A 416 4.50 -10.92 1.67
C ASP A 416 4.95 -9.65 2.41
N ARG A 417 6.23 -9.32 2.37
CA ARG A 417 6.80 -8.11 2.99
C ARG A 417 6.64 -8.07 4.50
N ALA A 418 6.76 -9.23 5.16
CA ALA A 418 6.80 -9.30 6.61
C ALA A 418 8.11 -8.72 7.16
N GLY A 419 8.05 -7.94 8.24
CA GLY A 419 9.19 -7.22 8.80
C GLY A 419 9.50 -5.91 8.07
N PHE A 420 10.77 -5.49 8.06
CA PHE A 420 11.17 -4.25 7.41
C PHE A 420 11.04 -4.32 5.88
N VAL A 421 10.42 -3.29 5.31
CA VAL A 421 10.24 -3.12 3.87
C VAL A 421 11.24 -2.11 3.30
N GLY A 422 11.68 -1.17 4.13
CA GLY A 422 12.72 -0.21 3.79
C GLY A 422 12.17 1.17 3.41
N GLU A 423 12.38 1.56 2.17
CA GLU A 423 12.29 2.94 1.69
C GLU A 423 10.86 3.51 1.66
N ASP A 424 9.83 2.67 1.77
CA ASP A 424 8.43 3.10 1.83
C ASP A 424 7.99 3.56 3.24
N GLY A 425 8.82 3.29 4.26
CA GLY A 425 8.68 3.85 5.60
C GLY A 425 7.48 3.38 6.40
N GLU A 426 7.01 4.24 7.29
CA GLU A 426 6.06 3.96 8.37
C GLU A 426 4.78 3.28 7.91
N THR A 427 4.32 3.61 6.73
CA THR A 427 3.03 3.14 6.20
C THR A 427 3.10 1.74 5.58
N HIS A 428 4.32 1.25 5.31
CA HIS A 428 4.52 0.00 4.59
C HIS A 428 5.29 -1.08 5.36
N GLN A 429 5.92 -0.74 6.50
CA GLN A 429 6.64 -1.73 7.31
C GLN A 429 5.69 -2.84 7.79
N GLY A 430 6.07 -4.09 7.56
CA GLY A 430 5.29 -5.28 7.89
C GLY A 430 5.57 -5.80 9.31
N VAL A 431 5.51 -4.92 10.31
CA VAL A 431 5.95 -5.23 11.68
C VAL A 431 4.81 -5.51 12.66
N PHE A 432 3.55 -5.33 12.24
CA PHE A 432 2.36 -5.47 13.09
C PHE A 432 1.63 -6.81 12.93
N ASP A 433 1.91 -7.59 11.88
CA ASP A 433 1.17 -8.77 11.48
C ASP A 433 1.16 -9.86 12.56
N VAL A 434 2.30 -10.14 13.21
CA VAL A 434 2.38 -11.17 14.26
C VAL A 434 1.50 -10.80 15.46
N SER A 435 1.55 -9.54 15.89
CA SER A 435 0.71 -9.04 16.98
C SER A 435 -0.78 -9.15 16.67
N MET A 436 -1.16 -8.85 15.42
CA MET A 436 -2.53 -9.04 14.93
C MET A 436 -2.93 -10.53 14.93
N PHE A 437 -2.10 -11.41 14.37
CA PHE A 437 -2.39 -12.85 14.30
C PHE A 437 -2.52 -13.50 15.66
N ARG A 438 -1.79 -13.05 16.67
CA ARG A 438 -1.92 -13.59 18.03
C ARG A 438 -3.29 -13.31 18.66
N SER A 439 -4.06 -12.39 18.13
CA SER A 439 -5.45 -12.13 18.54
C SER A 439 -6.45 -13.01 17.79
N VAL A 440 -6.04 -13.74 16.74
CA VAL A 440 -6.92 -14.58 15.94
C VAL A 440 -6.95 -16.00 16.51
N PRO A 441 -8.12 -16.50 16.99
CA PRO A 441 -8.20 -17.84 17.56
C PRO A 441 -7.87 -18.94 16.55
N ASP A 442 -7.18 -19.95 17.02
CA ASP A 442 -6.92 -21.19 16.25
C ASP A 442 -6.13 -21.00 14.94
N ILE A 443 -5.48 -19.85 14.75
CA ILE A 443 -4.62 -19.63 13.57
C ILE A 443 -3.28 -20.33 13.73
N THR A 444 -2.76 -20.87 12.62
CA THR A 444 -1.37 -21.32 12.52
C THR A 444 -0.55 -20.31 11.73
N VAL A 445 0.64 -19.93 12.21
CA VAL A 445 1.52 -18.97 11.51
C VAL A 445 2.92 -19.55 11.36
N TYR A 446 3.36 -19.68 10.11
CA TYR A 446 4.73 -20.03 9.73
C TYR A 446 5.53 -18.79 9.34
N SER A 447 6.84 -18.79 9.66
CA SER A 447 7.76 -17.72 9.29
C SER A 447 9.09 -18.28 8.78
N PRO A 448 9.13 -18.78 7.53
CA PRO A 448 10.34 -19.35 6.95
C PRO A 448 11.44 -18.32 6.74
N SER A 449 12.70 -18.77 6.83
CA SER A 449 13.91 -17.96 6.64
C SER A 449 14.63 -18.23 5.31
N SER A 450 14.14 -19.19 4.53
CA SER A 450 14.76 -19.63 3.27
C SER A 450 13.69 -20.00 2.23
N TYR A 451 14.10 -20.08 0.97
CA TYR A 451 13.21 -20.49 -0.14
C TYR A 451 12.68 -21.91 0.00
N GLU A 452 13.54 -22.85 0.44
CA GLU A 452 13.10 -24.22 0.68
C GLU A 452 12.18 -24.30 1.90
N GLY A 453 12.47 -23.50 2.95
CA GLY A 453 11.57 -23.33 4.10
C GLY A 453 10.21 -22.75 3.71
N LEU A 454 10.17 -21.77 2.77
CA LEU A 454 8.92 -21.24 2.24
C LEU A 454 8.10 -22.32 1.53
N LYS A 455 8.75 -23.13 0.69
CA LYS A 455 8.09 -24.24 0.00
C LYS A 455 7.51 -25.26 0.99
N HIS A 456 8.26 -25.60 2.03
CA HIS A 456 7.81 -26.52 3.08
C HIS A 456 6.62 -25.94 3.85
N ALA A 457 6.71 -24.68 4.31
CA ALA A 457 5.64 -24.00 5.01
C ALA A 457 4.35 -23.90 4.17
N MET A 458 4.46 -23.60 2.87
CA MET A 458 3.32 -23.61 1.95
C MET A 458 2.72 -25.00 1.78
N GLN A 459 3.54 -26.05 1.73
CA GLN A 459 3.04 -27.43 1.67
C GLN A 459 2.25 -27.80 2.93
N GLN A 460 2.77 -27.45 4.12
CA GLN A 460 2.06 -27.65 5.38
C GLN A 460 0.75 -26.86 5.40
N ALA A 461 0.78 -25.59 5.02
CA ALA A 461 -0.39 -24.73 4.97
C ALA A 461 -1.49 -25.26 4.04
N LEU A 462 -1.11 -25.79 2.87
CA LEU A 462 -2.07 -26.29 1.88
C LEU A 462 -2.67 -27.66 2.26
N TYR A 463 -1.88 -28.56 2.87
CA TYR A 463 -2.28 -29.97 2.95
C TYR A 463 -2.35 -30.55 4.37
N SER A 464 -1.56 -30.04 5.31
CA SER A 464 -1.53 -30.57 6.67
C SER A 464 -2.43 -29.83 7.64
N GLU A 465 -2.55 -28.51 7.46
CA GLU A 465 -3.40 -27.67 8.29
C GLU A 465 -4.86 -27.71 7.84
N SER A 466 -5.78 -27.68 8.78
CA SER A 466 -7.22 -27.80 8.51
C SER A 466 -8.01 -26.51 8.70
N LYS A 467 -7.37 -25.46 9.24
CA LYS A 467 -7.99 -24.17 9.59
C LYS A 467 -7.28 -23.01 8.88
N LEU A 468 -7.46 -21.81 9.41
CA LEU A 468 -6.79 -20.61 8.94
C LEU A 468 -5.28 -20.69 9.18
N VAL A 469 -4.49 -20.47 8.14
CA VAL A 469 -3.03 -20.53 8.18
C VAL A 469 -2.43 -19.31 7.52
N ALA A 470 -1.41 -18.70 8.14
CA ALA A 470 -0.60 -17.66 7.53
C ALA A 470 0.85 -18.14 7.32
N VAL A 471 1.41 -17.86 6.16
CA VAL A 471 2.83 -18.06 5.85
C VAL A 471 3.42 -16.69 5.55
N ARG A 472 4.23 -16.16 6.48
CA ARG A 472 4.81 -14.82 6.38
C ARG A 472 6.27 -14.87 5.95
N TYR A 473 6.66 -14.07 4.96
CA TYR A 473 8.02 -14.03 4.43
C TYR A 473 8.45 -12.60 4.08
N PRO A 474 9.76 -12.30 4.17
CA PRO A 474 10.25 -10.93 4.01
C PRO A 474 10.32 -10.49 2.55
N ARG A 475 10.39 -9.18 2.33
CA ARG A 475 10.80 -8.58 1.05
C ARG A 475 12.25 -8.91 0.73
N GLY A 476 12.55 -9.19 -0.55
CA GLY A 476 13.90 -9.38 -1.06
C GLY A 476 14.37 -10.83 -1.09
N ALA A 477 15.68 -11.02 -1.13
CA ALA A 477 16.31 -12.32 -1.28
C ALA A 477 16.51 -13.05 0.06
N GLN A 478 16.68 -14.35 -0.02
CA GLN A 478 17.14 -15.17 1.09
C GLN A 478 18.54 -14.71 1.54
N ARG A 479 18.76 -14.65 2.85
CA ARG A 479 20.07 -14.34 3.44
C ARG A 479 20.90 -15.61 3.63
N ALA A 480 22.21 -15.47 3.56
CA ALA A 480 23.14 -16.55 3.86
C ALA A 480 23.06 -16.95 5.35
N ILE A 481 23.41 -18.19 5.63
CA ILE A 481 23.61 -18.74 6.98
C ILE A 481 24.94 -19.49 6.99
N PRO A 482 25.57 -19.74 8.17
CA PRO A 482 26.75 -20.56 8.28
C PRO A 482 26.56 -21.97 7.69
N GLU A 483 27.59 -22.50 7.02
CA GLU A 483 27.53 -23.85 6.42
C GLU A 483 27.36 -24.98 7.46
N SER A 484 27.77 -24.71 8.69
CA SER A 484 27.61 -25.62 9.85
C SER A 484 26.15 -25.84 10.24
N ILE A 485 25.24 -24.90 9.86
CA ILE A 485 23.83 -24.91 10.23
C ILE A 485 22.98 -25.55 9.13
N LYS A 486 22.28 -26.65 9.48
CA LYS A 486 21.45 -27.42 8.54
C LYS A 486 20.00 -27.46 9.06
N PRO A 487 19.12 -26.49 8.69
CA PRO A 487 17.72 -26.51 9.09
C PRO A 487 16.96 -27.73 8.54
N THR A 488 16.06 -28.30 9.34
CA THR A 488 15.23 -29.45 8.94
C THR A 488 13.89 -29.03 8.33
N PHE A 489 13.48 -27.79 8.54
CA PHE A 489 12.18 -27.20 8.15
C PHE A 489 10.96 -27.78 8.90
N GLU A 490 11.19 -28.55 9.99
CA GLU A 490 10.14 -28.91 10.92
C GLU A 490 9.59 -27.68 11.65
N ASP A 491 8.67 -27.83 12.60
CA ASP A 491 8.08 -26.71 13.35
C ASP A 491 9.13 -25.81 14.03
N PHE A 492 10.25 -26.41 14.45
CA PHE A 492 11.42 -25.70 14.99
C PHE A 492 12.70 -26.53 14.79
N ASP A 493 13.85 -25.85 14.85
CA ASP A 493 15.16 -26.47 14.84
C ASP A 493 15.94 -26.04 16.09
N VAL A 494 16.78 -26.92 16.65
CA VAL A 494 17.72 -26.64 17.74
C VAL A 494 19.13 -26.99 17.29
N PHE A 495 20.06 -26.04 17.44
CA PHE A 495 21.47 -26.21 17.13
C PHE A 495 22.29 -25.99 18.41
N GLY A 496 23.27 -26.85 18.69
CA GLY A 496 24.14 -26.78 19.85
C GLY A 496 23.84 -27.84 20.92
N ASP A 497 24.49 -27.71 22.10
CA ASP A 497 24.37 -28.64 23.19
C ASP A 497 23.02 -28.46 23.92
N GLU A 498 22.37 -29.60 24.24
CA GLU A 498 21.14 -29.59 25.06
C GLU A 498 21.34 -28.93 26.42
N LYS A 499 22.54 -29.02 26.98
CA LYS A 499 22.90 -28.44 28.30
C LYS A 499 23.42 -27.01 28.21
N ALA A 500 23.32 -26.35 27.07
CA ALA A 500 23.78 -24.97 26.91
C ALA A 500 23.13 -24.04 27.93
N GLU A 501 23.94 -23.11 28.50
CA GLU A 501 23.47 -22.16 29.51
C GLU A 501 22.65 -21.01 28.89
N LYS A 502 22.92 -20.66 27.63
CA LYS A 502 22.26 -19.57 26.89
C LYS A 502 21.46 -20.14 25.72
N ALA A 503 20.28 -19.58 25.44
CA ALA A 503 19.53 -19.85 24.21
C ALA A 503 19.29 -18.57 23.44
N ILE A 504 19.60 -18.58 22.13
CA ILE A 504 19.17 -17.58 21.16
C ILE A 504 17.93 -18.15 20.47
N VAL A 505 16.80 -17.45 20.56
CA VAL A 505 15.53 -17.84 19.93
C VAL A 505 15.16 -16.82 18.88
N THR A 506 14.80 -17.26 17.69
CA THR A 506 14.48 -16.35 16.59
C THR A 506 13.68 -17.03 15.49
N TYR A 507 13.16 -16.23 14.52
CA TYR A 507 12.44 -16.72 13.35
C TYR A 507 12.63 -15.78 12.14
N GLY A 508 12.20 -16.23 10.95
CA GLY A 508 12.18 -15.40 9.74
C GLY A 508 13.57 -14.87 9.35
N ARG A 509 13.63 -13.63 8.89
CA ARG A 509 14.87 -13.01 8.37
C ARG A 509 15.97 -12.86 9.43
N THR A 510 15.63 -12.61 10.67
CA THR A 510 16.59 -12.44 11.78
C THR A 510 17.38 -13.69 12.08
N PHE A 511 16.90 -14.88 11.64
CA PHE A 511 17.63 -16.14 11.79
C PHE A 511 19.05 -16.09 11.21
N SER A 512 19.26 -15.43 10.07
CA SER A 512 20.60 -15.31 9.48
C SER A 512 21.60 -14.64 10.42
N ALA A 513 21.25 -13.48 10.95
CA ALA A 513 22.11 -12.72 11.89
C ALA A 513 22.36 -13.51 13.19
N CYS A 514 21.32 -14.11 13.75
CA CYS A 514 21.41 -14.94 14.94
C CYS A 514 22.29 -16.18 14.72
N ALA A 515 22.24 -16.78 13.52
CA ALA A 515 23.05 -17.93 13.20
C ALA A 515 24.54 -17.62 13.12
N PHE A 516 24.92 -16.49 12.50
CA PHE A 516 26.31 -16.03 12.52
C PHE A 516 26.78 -15.61 13.92
N ALA A 517 25.94 -14.94 14.69
CA ALA A 517 26.25 -14.59 16.07
C ALA A 517 26.44 -15.85 16.95
N TYR A 518 25.58 -16.84 16.80
CA TYR A 518 25.69 -18.14 17.46
C TYR A 518 27.03 -18.81 17.14
N GLU A 519 27.43 -18.90 15.86
CA GLU A 519 28.70 -19.52 15.47
C GLU A 519 29.90 -18.80 16.09
N LYS A 520 29.88 -17.45 16.15
CA LYS A 520 30.94 -16.66 16.81
C LYS A 520 31.02 -16.93 18.32
N LEU A 521 29.88 -16.95 19.01
CA LEU A 521 29.84 -17.26 20.45
C LEU A 521 30.34 -18.68 20.72
N LEU A 522 29.94 -19.64 19.90
CA LEU A 522 30.42 -21.03 20.03
C LEU A 522 31.94 -21.12 19.84
N ASN A 523 32.49 -20.42 18.82
CA ASN A 523 33.94 -20.35 18.56
C ASN A 523 34.70 -19.63 19.67
N ALA A 524 34.06 -18.75 20.42
CA ALA A 524 34.61 -18.10 21.60
C ALA A 524 34.57 -19.00 22.87
N GLY A 525 33.97 -20.19 22.76
CA GLY A 525 33.84 -21.15 23.87
C GLY A 525 32.62 -20.91 24.76
N GLU A 526 31.66 -20.11 24.30
CA GLU A 526 30.41 -19.85 25.05
C GLU A 526 29.48 -21.07 25.03
N SER A 527 28.79 -21.29 26.13
CA SER A 527 27.78 -22.35 26.27
C SER A 527 26.42 -21.86 25.74
N VAL A 528 26.22 -21.93 24.43
CA VAL A 528 25.06 -21.35 23.75
C VAL A 528 24.40 -22.37 22.81
N LYS A 529 23.06 -22.31 22.69
CA LYS A 529 22.29 -23.00 21.66
C LYS A 529 21.46 -21.98 20.85
N LEU A 530 21.12 -22.34 19.60
CA LEU A 530 20.27 -21.55 18.72
C LEU A 530 18.97 -22.32 18.47
N ILE A 531 17.82 -21.68 18.71
CA ILE A 531 16.49 -22.22 18.48
C ILE A 531 15.84 -21.39 17.37
N LYS A 532 15.57 -22.03 16.25
CA LYS A 532 14.86 -21.42 15.12
C LYS A 532 13.42 -21.86 15.13
N LEU A 533 12.49 -20.92 15.22
CA LEU A 533 11.07 -21.20 15.07
C LEU A 533 10.68 -21.10 13.60
N ASN A 534 10.15 -22.17 13.02
CA ASN A 534 9.53 -22.18 11.69
C ASN A 534 8.02 -21.91 11.82
N ARG A 535 7.35 -22.54 12.80
CA ARG A 535 6.00 -22.20 13.25
C ARG A 535 6.09 -21.31 14.50
N ILE A 536 5.53 -20.11 14.40
CA ILE A 536 5.60 -19.08 15.45
C ILE A 536 4.29 -18.95 16.25
N ILE A 537 3.16 -19.41 15.68
CA ILE A 537 1.86 -19.44 16.35
C ILE A 537 1.14 -20.75 15.94
N PRO A 538 0.67 -21.57 16.87
CA PRO A 538 1.14 -21.61 18.26
C PRO A 538 2.62 -22.01 18.32
N VAL A 539 3.31 -21.56 19.34
CA VAL A 539 4.70 -21.98 19.58
C VAL A 539 4.74 -23.47 19.88
N CYS A 540 5.75 -24.17 19.34
CA CYS A 540 5.92 -25.59 19.61
C CYS A 540 6.43 -25.82 21.04
N GLU A 541 5.78 -26.72 21.80
CA GLU A 541 6.19 -27.07 23.17
C GLU A 541 7.65 -27.52 23.25
N GLY A 542 8.13 -28.27 22.25
CA GLY A 542 9.52 -28.71 22.18
C GLY A 542 10.53 -27.58 22.13
N ALA A 543 10.19 -26.45 21.45
CA ALA A 543 11.06 -25.27 21.44
C ALA A 543 11.09 -24.58 22.81
N VAL A 544 9.98 -24.52 23.52
CA VAL A 544 9.87 -24.01 24.88
C VAL A 544 10.68 -24.88 25.86
N GLU A 545 10.54 -26.20 25.78
CA GLU A 545 11.27 -27.15 26.61
C GLU A 545 12.80 -27.06 26.36
N ALA A 546 13.22 -26.88 25.08
CA ALA A 546 14.64 -26.69 24.76
C ALA A 546 15.22 -25.39 25.34
N ALA A 547 14.43 -24.30 25.34
CA ALA A 547 14.84 -23.02 25.90
C ALA A 547 14.82 -23.00 27.45
N LYS A 548 13.86 -23.67 28.06
CA LYS A 548 13.62 -23.67 29.52
C LYS A 548 14.81 -24.19 30.34
N THR A 549 15.66 -25.02 29.75
CA THR A 549 16.85 -25.58 30.42
C THR A 549 17.99 -24.59 30.56
N CYS A 550 17.94 -23.44 29.89
CA CYS A 550 18.97 -22.42 29.90
C CYS A 550 18.84 -21.48 31.10
N LYS A 551 19.94 -20.80 31.48
CA LYS A 551 19.94 -19.71 32.47
C LYS A 551 19.40 -18.42 31.88
N ASP A 552 19.81 -18.14 30.62
CA ASP A 552 19.44 -16.93 29.89
C ASP A 552 18.84 -17.30 28.53
N VAL A 553 17.72 -16.67 28.19
CA VAL A 553 17.03 -16.83 26.90
C VAL A 553 16.94 -15.47 26.22
N TYR A 554 17.52 -15.35 25.04
CA TYR A 554 17.56 -14.16 24.21
C TYR A 554 16.63 -14.33 22.99
N PHE A 555 15.53 -13.61 22.94
CA PHE A 555 14.59 -13.69 21.84
C PHE A 555 14.74 -12.49 20.91
N PHE A 556 14.84 -12.76 19.59
CA PHE A 556 14.99 -11.73 18.56
C PHE A 556 13.84 -11.82 17.57
N GLU A 557 13.06 -10.73 17.43
CA GLU A 557 11.96 -10.66 16.44
C GLU A 557 11.90 -9.31 15.71
N GLU A 558 11.81 -9.37 14.40
CA GLU A 558 11.56 -8.23 13.52
C GLU A 558 10.05 -7.93 13.47
N GLY A 559 9.53 -7.49 14.60
CA GLY A 559 8.13 -7.17 14.86
C GLY A 559 8.00 -6.29 16.09
N ILE A 560 6.82 -5.71 16.30
CA ILE A 560 6.58 -4.90 17.50
C ILE A 560 6.60 -5.80 18.75
N ARG A 561 7.21 -5.27 19.85
CA ARG A 561 7.29 -5.97 21.13
C ARG A 561 5.92 -6.34 21.65
N ARG A 562 5.01 -5.36 21.74
CA ARG A 562 3.69 -5.54 22.35
C ARG A 562 2.81 -6.47 21.52
N GLY A 563 2.47 -7.60 22.10
CA GLY A 563 1.71 -8.66 21.44
C GLY A 563 2.52 -9.48 20.42
N GLY A 564 3.84 -9.27 20.31
CA GLY A 564 4.72 -10.04 19.43
C GLY A 564 4.93 -11.49 19.86
N ALA A 565 5.63 -12.26 19.02
CA ALA A 565 5.92 -13.67 19.29
C ALA A 565 6.79 -13.84 20.55
N GLY A 566 7.73 -12.92 20.79
CA GLY A 566 8.61 -12.97 21.96
C GLY A 566 7.87 -12.84 23.30
N GLU A 567 6.84 -11.98 23.39
CA GLU A 567 5.99 -11.95 24.59
C GLU A 567 5.18 -13.24 24.75
N GLY A 568 4.72 -13.83 23.65
CA GLY A 568 4.04 -15.13 23.68
C GLY A 568 4.96 -16.26 24.15
N PHE A 569 6.16 -16.29 23.62
CA PHE A 569 7.17 -17.28 24.00
C PHE A 569 7.53 -17.16 25.50
N LEU A 570 7.69 -15.95 26.02
CA LEU A 570 7.90 -15.72 27.47
C LEU A 570 6.75 -16.26 28.31
N PHE A 571 5.51 -16.04 27.87
CA PHE A 571 4.34 -16.56 28.58
C PHE A 571 4.34 -18.11 28.63
N ASP A 572 4.62 -18.76 27.52
CA ASP A 572 4.67 -20.22 27.45
C ASP A 572 5.88 -20.77 28.24
N LEU A 573 7.02 -20.10 28.18
CA LEU A 573 8.22 -20.41 28.93
C LEU A 573 7.98 -20.31 30.45
N SER A 574 7.27 -19.28 30.90
CA SER A 574 6.86 -19.11 32.30
C SER A 574 5.93 -20.22 32.77
N LYS A 575 4.94 -20.60 31.95
CA LYS A 575 4.05 -21.74 32.24
C LYS A 575 4.82 -23.05 32.35
N ALA A 576 5.87 -23.23 31.54
CA ALA A 576 6.72 -24.41 31.59
C ALA A 576 7.62 -24.45 32.85
N GLY A 577 7.63 -23.40 33.68
CA GLY A 577 8.39 -23.33 34.92
C GLY A 577 9.82 -22.79 34.74
N PHE A 578 10.08 -21.97 33.72
CA PHE A 578 11.36 -21.31 33.52
C PHE A 578 11.69 -20.37 34.69
N GLY A 579 12.88 -20.52 35.28
CA GLY A 579 13.36 -19.73 36.39
C GLY A 579 14.58 -18.85 36.06
N GLY A 580 14.99 -18.79 34.79
CA GLY A 580 16.12 -17.99 34.33
C GLY A 580 15.75 -16.56 33.95
N LYS A 581 16.66 -15.86 33.29
CA LYS A 581 16.44 -14.51 32.77
C LYS A 581 15.95 -14.56 31.28
N TYR A 582 15.00 -13.73 30.94
CA TYR A 582 14.49 -13.58 29.57
C TYR A 582 14.76 -12.20 29.02
N HIS A 583 15.39 -12.14 27.87
CA HIS A 583 15.81 -10.92 27.19
C HIS A 583 15.13 -10.86 25.83
N LEU A 584 14.36 -9.80 25.56
CA LEU A 584 13.62 -9.63 24.29
C LEU A 584 14.15 -8.43 23.51
N ARG A 585 14.67 -8.68 22.33
CA ARG A 585 14.96 -7.66 21.32
C ARG A 585 13.85 -7.68 20.29
N ALA A 586 13.05 -6.61 20.26
CA ALA A 586 11.95 -6.38 19.33
C ALA A 586 11.85 -4.88 19.03
N ILE A 587 11.00 -4.50 18.08
CA ILE A 587 10.72 -3.10 17.80
C ILE A 587 9.85 -2.56 18.94
N GLU A 588 10.29 -1.48 19.60
CA GLU A 588 9.50 -0.81 20.61
C GLU A 588 8.23 -0.20 20.00
N ASN A 589 7.28 0.23 20.83
CA ASN A 589 6.05 0.81 20.35
C ASN A 589 6.30 2.07 19.52
N GLY A 590 6.05 2.00 18.22
CA GLY A 590 6.26 3.11 17.30
C GLY A 590 6.22 2.68 15.84
N PHE A 591 6.30 3.66 14.97
CA PHE A 591 6.39 3.46 13.53
C PHE A 591 7.85 3.57 13.09
N VAL A 592 8.27 2.67 12.22
CA VAL A 592 9.64 2.62 11.71
C VAL A 592 9.75 3.47 10.44
N LYS A 593 10.62 4.47 10.47
CA LYS A 593 10.85 5.42 9.37
C LYS A 593 11.47 4.76 8.13
N GLN A 594 11.47 5.50 7.02
CA GLN A 594 12.11 5.04 5.79
C GLN A 594 13.65 5.02 5.94
N ALA A 595 14.24 3.91 5.56
CA ALA A 595 15.67 3.72 5.36
C ALA A 595 15.90 2.48 4.49
N SER A 596 17.14 2.10 4.19
CA SER A 596 17.39 0.78 3.60
C SER A 596 17.11 -0.31 4.64
N VAL A 597 16.74 -1.52 4.16
CA VAL A 597 16.53 -2.65 5.07
C VAL A 597 17.79 -2.93 5.91
N GLU A 598 18.97 -2.80 5.32
CA GLU A 598 20.25 -3.02 6.01
C GLU A 598 20.45 -1.99 7.13
N SER A 599 20.17 -0.70 6.86
CA SER A 599 20.25 0.37 7.84
C SER A 599 19.29 0.12 9.01
N LEU A 600 18.04 -0.28 8.73
CA LEU A 600 17.06 -0.60 9.76
C LEU A 600 17.48 -1.81 10.62
N LEU A 601 17.99 -2.87 9.98
CA LEU A 601 18.48 -4.03 10.74
C LEU A 601 19.63 -3.64 11.68
N HIS A 602 20.52 -2.77 11.24
CA HIS A 602 21.61 -2.23 12.07
C HIS A 602 21.08 -1.34 13.21
N GLU A 603 20.22 -0.36 12.88
CA GLU A 603 19.65 0.59 13.86
C GLU A 603 18.89 -0.14 14.98
N TYR A 604 18.10 -1.15 14.62
CA TYR A 604 17.30 -1.90 15.59
C TYR A 604 18.04 -3.08 16.22
N GLY A 605 19.30 -3.32 15.85
CA GLY A 605 20.16 -4.36 16.41
C GLY A 605 19.74 -5.78 16.01
N PHE A 606 19.27 -5.96 14.76
CA PHE A 606 18.94 -7.25 14.16
C PHE A 606 19.99 -7.73 13.16
N ASP A 607 21.12 -7.04 13.04
CA ASP A 607 22.31 -7.54 12.38
C ASP A 607 23.17 -8.38 13.36
N GLU A 608 24.18 -9.04 12.86
CA GLU A 608 25.07 -9.89 13.65
C GLU A 608 25.73 -9.14 14.82
N GLY A 609 26.22 -7.92 14.55
CA GLY A 609 26.85 -7.07 15.57
C GLY A 609 25.89 -6.65 16.68
N GLY A 610 24.65 -6.30 16.30
CA GLY A 610 23.58 -5.96 17.23
C GLY A 610 23.15 -7.13 18.11
N VAL A 611 23.07 -8.34 17.53
CA VAL A 611 22.78 -9.57 18.30
C VAL A 611 23.87 -9.82 19.35
N LEU A 612 25.15 -9.78 18.97
CA LEU A 612 26.28 -9.99 19.87
C LEU A 612 26.32 -8.93 20.98
N SER A 613 26.14 -7.66 20.61
CA SER A 613 26.14 -6.54 21.59
C SER A 613 24.99 -6.65 22.58
N PHE A 614 23.80 -7.10 22.13
CA PHE A 614 22.65 -7.29 23.02
C PHE A 614 22.88 -8.40 24.02
N ILE A 615 23.46 -9.53 23.59
CA ILE A 615 23.81 -10.65 24.48
C ILE A 615 24.84 -10.19 25.51
N ALA A 616 25.92 -9.53 25.10
CA ALA A 616 26.96 -9.05 26.01
C ALA A 616 26.43 -8.03 27.01
N SER A 617 25.57 -7.07 26.58
CA SER A 617 25.03 -6.02 27.48
C SER A 617 24.06 -6.53 28.54
N ALA A 618 23.50 -7.71 28.36
CA ALA A 618 22.58 -8.31 29.33
C ALA A 618 23.33 -9.14 30.41
N GLU A 619 24.64 -9.35 30.25
CA GLU A 619 25.52 -10.04 31.20
C GLU A 619 26.10 -9.09 32.25
N ASP A 620 26.18 -7.79 31.95
CA ASP A 620 26.58 -6.73 32.86
C ASP A 620 25.40 -6.30 33.78
#